data_8e5a299b90db376473a67681ee45ad3b
#
_entry.id   8e5a299b90db376473a67681ee45ad3b
#
_cell.length_a   1.000
_cell.length_b   1.000
_cell.length_c   1.000
_cell.angle_alpha   90.00
_cell.angle_beta   90.00
_cell.angle_gamma   90.00
#
_symmetry.space_group_name_H-M   'P 1'
#
loop_
_entity.id
_entity.type
_entity.pdbx_description
1 polymer ?
#
loop_
_entity_poly.entity_id
_entity_poly.type
_entity_poly.pdbx_seq_one_letter_code
_entity_poly.pdbx_strand_id
1 'polypeptide(L)'
;MDLFAQPDDAPHCLVPDAEGGIRYWPQLLDPEQAQAWFAALRDGAQWQQLRRPMYDRVVDVPRLVAAYGLHELPEALPLRALHAAVQARLPAPYTDVGLNLYRDGRDSVAMHHDKLHTLLAPHPIALVSLGAPRRMNLRATAGAHRTIGVELAPGSLLAMSHASQLTHEHGIPKTVRPVAPRMSVVFRVRPPSG
;
A
#
# COMPACT_ATOMS: atom_id res chain seq x y z
N MET A 1 -30.55 13.17 -19.58
CA MET A 1 -29.35 13.82 -19.03
C MET A 1 -29.25 13.35 -17.58
N ASP A 2 -28.47 12.31 -17.36
CA ASP A 2 -28.44 11.61 -16.06
C ASP A 2 -27.59 12.43 -15.08
N LEU A 3 -28.27 13.06 -14.11
CA LEU A 3 -27.69 13.97 -13.12
C LEU A 3 -26.94 13.24 -11.97
N PHE A 4 -26.78 11.91 -12.10
CA PHE A 4 -26.11 11.05 -11.14
C PHE A 4 -25.00 10.22 -11.80
N ALA A 5 -24.21 10.81 -12.70
CA ALA A 5 -22.98 10.18 -13.10
C ALA A 5 -22.12 9.97 -11.82
N GLN A 6 -21.98 8.71 -11.41
CA GLN A 6 -21.01 8.32 -10.37
C GLN A 6 -19.65 8.89 -10.77
N PRO A 7 -18.86 9.42 -9.85
CA PRO A 7 -17.51 9.86 -10.16
C PRO A 7 -16.79 8.67 -10.80
N ASP A 8 -16.03 8.96 -11.83
CA ASP A 8 -15.37 8.01 -12.74
C ASP A 8 -14.71 6.86 -11.93
N ASP A 9 -15.41 5.73 -11.85
CA ASP A 9 -15.05 4.58 -11.00
C ASP A 9 -13.86 3.79 -11.60
N ALA A 10 -13.37 4.25 -12.76
CA ALA A 10 -12.26 3.67 -13.48
C ALA A 10 -10.91 4.06 -12.85
N PRO A 11 -9.95 3.13 -12.76
CA PRO A 11 -8.62 3.44 -12.26
C PRO A 11 -7.83 4.29 -13.26
N HIS A 12 -6.99 5.15 -12.74
CA HIS A 12 -5.92 5.76 -13.53
C HIS A 12 -4.84 4.69 -13.80
N CYS A 13 -4.66 4.27 -15.05
CA CYS A 13 -3.59 3.37 -15.44
C CYS A 13 -2.27 4.14 -15.46
N LEU A 14 -1.35 3.80 -14.55
CA LEU A 14 -0.04 4.44 -14.43
C LEU A 14 1.03 3.72 -15.24
N VAL A 15 0.97 2.39 -15.26
CA VAL A 15 1.87 1.50 -16.00
C VAL A 15 1.06 0.31 -16.49
N PRO A 16 0.84 0.16 -17.79
CA PRO A 16 0.12 -0.99 -18.33
C PRO A 16 1.02 -2.24 -18.41
N ASP A 17 0.43 -3.41 -18.17
CA ASP A 17 0.98 -4.73 -18.48
C ASP A 17 -0.11 -5.77 -18.72
N ALA A 18 0.28 -7.01 -19.03
CA ALA A 18 -0.67 -8.10 -19.32
C ALA A 18 -1.52 -8.56 -18.11
N GLU A 19 -1.08 -8.27 -16.90
CA GLU A 19 -1.78 -8.60 -15.65
C GLU A 19 -2.57 -7.41 -15.08
N GLY A 20 -2.72 -6.31 -15.86
CA GLY A 20 -3.44 -5.10 -15.47
C GLY A 20 -2.55 -3.97 -14.95
N GLY A 21 -1.27 -4.20 -14.73
CA GLY A 21 -0.28 -3.16 -14.46
C GLY A 21 -0.39 -2.48 -13.10
N ILE A 22 0.08 -1.23 -13.06
CA ILE A 22 -0.04 -0.36 -11.87
C ILE A 22 -1.21 0.59 -12.11
N ARG A 23 -2.22 0.51 -11.24
CA ARG A 23 -3.48 1.26 -11.34
C ARG A 23 -3.78 1.98 -10.04
N TYR A 24 -4.35 3.17 -10.13
CA TYR A 24 -4.65 4.03 -8.99
C TYR A 24 -6.11 4.47 -9.00
N TRP A 25 -6.83 4.22 -7.91
CA TRP A 25 -8.16 4.75 -7.62
C TRP A 25 -8.01 5.82 -6.54
N PRO A 26 -8.32 7.08 -6.83
CA PRO A 26 -8.21 8.16 -5.85
C PRO A 26 -9.10 7.98 -4.63
N GLN A 27 -10.21 7.26 -4.80
CA GLN A 27 -11.21 7.07 -3.76
C GLN A 27 -11.73 5.62 -3.76
N LEU A 28 -11.25 4.81 -2.85
CA LEU A 28 -11.81 3.51 -2.47
C LEU A 28 -12.79 3.68 -1.29
N LEU A 29 -12.47 4.56 -0.35
CA LEU A 29 -13.22 4.85 0.86
C LEU A 29 -13.66 6.31 0.84
N ASP A 30 -14.83 6.59 1.44
CA ASP A 30 -15.18 7.98 1.73
C ASP A 30 -14.24 8.59 2.78
N PRO A 31 -14.14 9.93 2.86
CA PRO A 31 -13.19 10.60 3.74
C PRO A 31 -13.42 10.32 5.25
N GLU A 32 -14.66 10.20 5.69
CA GLU A 32 -15.01 9.95 7.10
C GLU A 32 -14.59 8.54 7.49
N GLN A 33 -14.90 7.55 6.64
CA GLN A 33 -14.51 6.17 6.85
C GLN A 33 -12.98 6.02 6.83
N ALA A 34 -12.29 6.66 5.89
CA ALA A 34 -10.82 6.64 5.81
C ALA A 34 -10.18 7.21 7.08
N GLN A 35 -10.71 8.30 7.61
CA GLN A 35 -10.24 8.93 8.85
C GLN A 35 -10.51 8.07 10.07
N ALA A 36 -11.72 7.50 10.19
CA ALA A 36 -12.10 6.64 11.32
C ALA A 36 -11.24 5.36 11.34
N TRP A 37 -11.02 4.73 10.19
CA TRP A 37 -10.21 3.53 10.11
C TRP A 37 -8.72 3.81 10.32
N PHE A 38 -8.23 4.97 9.85
CA PHE A 38 -6.87 5.40 10.18
C PHE A 38 -6.67 5.52 11.70
N ALA A 39 -7.57 6.18 12.42
CA ALA A 39 -7.48 6.34 13.87
C ALA A 39 -7.52 4.98 14.58
N ALA A 40 -8.49 4.12 14.24
CA ALA A 40 -8.62 2.80 14.85
C ALA A 40 -7.38 1.92 14.64
N LEU A 41 -6.80 1.91 13.44
CA LEU A 41 -5.60 1.14 13.14
C LEU A 41 -4.35 1.73 13.79
N ARG A 42 -4.21 3.06 13.81
CA ARG A 42 -3.06 3.73 14.44
C ARG A 42 -2.99 3.41 15.94
N ASP A 43 -4.14 3.43 16.60
CA ASP A 43 -4.22 3.31 18.07
C ASP A 43 -4.33 1.85 18.53
N GLY A 44 -4.85 0.95 17.69
CA GLY A 44 -5.12 -0.45 18.07
C GLY A 44 -4.19 -1.50 17.47
N ALA A 45 -3.44 -1.21 16.40
CA ALA A 45 -2.57 -2.21 15.80
C ALA A 45 -1.31 -2.49 16.65
N GLN A 46 -0.81 -3.73 16.59
CA GLN A 46 0.39 -4.15 17.31
C GLN A 46 1.66 -3.69 16.56
N TRP A 47 1.99 -2.42 16.70
CA TRP A 47 3.11 -1.80 16.03
C TRP A 47 4.47 -2.30 16.54
N GLN A 48 5.37 -2.58 15.60
CA GLN A 48 6.75 -3.00 15.86
C GLN A 48 7.73 -2.04 15.21
N GLN A 49 8.79 -1.65 15.94
CA GLN A 49 9.94 -0.96 15.40
C GLN A 49 10.96 -2.00 14.96
N LEU A 50 11.06 -2.24 13.65
CA LEU A 50 12.06 -3.17 13.12
C LEU A 50 13.45 -2.53 13.12
N ARG A 51 14.47 -3.37 13.32
CA ARG A 51 15.89 -3.00 13.20
C ARG A 51 16.56 -3.88 12.15
N ARG A 52 17.46 -3.30 11.40
CA ARG A 52 18.21 -4.02 10.37
C ARG A 52 19.71 -3.71 10.46
N PRO A 53 20.58 -4.70 10.23
CA PRO A 53 21.99 -4.44 9.98
C PRO A 53 22.13 -3.58 8.72
N MET A 54 22.94 -2.52 8.81
CA MET A 54 23.28 -1.68 7.67
C MET A 54 24.76 -1.28 7.82
N TYR A 55 25.59 -1.84 6.96
CA TYR A 55 27.06 -1.77 7.11
C TYR A 55 27.47 -2.29 8.50
N ASP A 56 28.22 -1.52 9.28
CA ASP A 56 28.78 -1.90 10.58
C ASP A 56 27.86 -1.59 11.78
N ARG A 57 26.61 -1.24 11.55
CA ARG A 57 25.66 -0.85 12.61
C ARG A 57 24.25 -1.39 12.37
N VAL A 58 23.52 -1.54 13.47
CA VAL A 58 22.07 -1.84 13.40
C VAL A 58 21.31 -0.53 13.45
N VAL A 59 20.45 -0.30 12.46
CA VAL A 59 19.63 0.90 12.34
C VAL A 59 18.15 0.59 12.44
N ASP A 60 17.38 1.52 12.95
CA ASP A 60 15.91 1.41 12.94
C ASP A 60 15.38 1.58 11.53
N VAL A 61 14.45 0.70 11.15
CA VAL A 61 13.69 0.87 9.91
C VAL A 61 12.82 2.11 10.07
N PRO A 62 12.89 3.10 9.15
CA PRO A 62 12.22 4.39 9.34
C PRO A 62 10.72 4.29 9.04
N ARG A 63 10.00 3.51 9.82
CA ARG A 63 8.56 3.35 9.95
C ARG A 63 8.23 2.28 10.99
N LEU A 64 7.00 2.30 11.53
CA LEU A 64 6.48 1.18 12.31
C LEU A 64 5.77 0.20 11.37
N VAL A 65 5.75 -1.08 11.75
CA VAL A 65 5.08 -2.13 10.97
C VAL A 65 4.18 -2.98 11.85
N ALA A 66 3.11 -3.51 11.25
CA ALA A 66 2.31 -4.60 11.82
C ALA A 66 1.89 -5.54 10.68
N ALA A 67 1.59 -6.80 10.97
CA ALA A 67 1.15 -7.77 9.97
C ALA A 67 0.17 -8.78 10.59
N TYR A 68 -0.80 -9.21 9.78
CA TYR A 68 -1.82 -10.17 10.19
C TYR A 68 -2.13 -11.13 9.05
N GLY A 69 -2.39 -12.40 9.37
CA GLY A 69 -3.04 -13.33 8.46
C GLY A 69 -4.54 -13.00 8.35
N LEU A 70 -5.10 -13.05 7.14
CA LEU A 70 -6.53 -12.73 6.96
C LEU A 70 -7.48 -13.73 7.63
N HIS A 71 -7.00 -14.92 7.97
CA HIS A 71 -7.74 -15.94 8.71
C HIS A 71 -7.86 -15.65 10.23
N GLU A 72 -7.00 -14.76 10.77
CA GLU A 72 -6.93 -14.43 12.21
C GLU A 72 -6.92 -12.91 12.44
N LEU A 73 -7.82 -12.19 11.79
CA LEU A 73 -7.88 -10.73 11.96
C LEU A 73 -8.45 -10.36 13.33
N PRO A 74 -7.81 -9.44 14.07
CA PRO A 74 -8.36 -8.89 15.31
C PRO A 74 -9.73 -8.22 15.07
N GLU A 75 -10.75 -8.61 15.82
CA GLU A 75 -12.12 -8.06 15.69
C GLU A 75 -12.20 -6.56 15.96
N ALA A 76 -11.36 -6.08 16.88
CA ALA A 76 -11.31 -4.65 17.24
C ALA A 76 -10.75 -3.74 16.14
N LEU A 77 -10.12 -4.32 15.08
CA LEU A 77 -9.54 -3.55 13.99
C LEU A 77 -10.41 -3.61 12.74
N PRO A 78 -10.56 -2.53 11.97
CA PRO A 78 -11.40 -2.49 10.76
C PRO A 78 -10.79 -3.24 9.55
N LEU A 79 -9.85 -4.17 9.79
CA LEU A 79 -9.13 -4.88 8.72
C LEU A 79 -10.04 -5.77 7.89
N ARG A 80 -11.06 -6.39 8.50
CA ARG A 80 -12.04 -7.23 7.78
C ARG A 80 -12.91 -6.40 6.83
N ALA A 81 -13.38 -5.23 7.30
CA ALA A 81 -14.16 -4.31 6.48
C ALA A 81 -13.30 -3.70 5.35
N LEU A 82 -12.05 -3.34 5.67
CA LEU A 82 -11.10 -2.84 4.67
C LEU A 82 -10.77 -3.89 3.60
N HIS A 83 -10.58 -5.15 4.02
CA HIS A 83 -10.42 -6.27 3.08
C HIS A 83 -11.64 -6.43 2.16
N ALA A 84 -12.85 -6.35 2.71
CA ALA A 84 -14.08 -6.43 1.92
C ALA A 84 -14.16 -5.29 0.87
N ALA A 85 -13.80 -4.06 1.24
CA ALA A 85 -13.76 -2.94 0.31
C ALA A 85 -12.73 -3.14 -0.83
N VAL A 86 -11.53 -3.63 -0.47
CA VAL A 86 -10.49 -3.99 -1.46
C VAL A 86 -10.99 -5.11 -2.37
N GLN A 87 -11.58 -6.17 -1.81
CA GLN A 87 -12.06 -7.33 -2.55
C GLN A 87 -13.17 -6.96 -3.55
N ALA A 88 -14.03 -6.02 -3.20
CA ALA A 88 -15.08 -5.53 -4.11
C ALA A 88 -14.51 -4.78 -5.33
N ARG A 89 -13.36 -4.10 -5.18
CA ARG A 89 -12.73 -3.31 -6.23
C ARG A 89 -11.65 -4.06 -7.02
N LEU A 90 -10.87 -4.89 -6.34
CA LEU A 90 -9.75 -5.63 -6.87
C LEU A 90 -9.77 -7.05 -6.28
N PRO A 91 -10.62 -7.94 -6.81
CA PRO A 91 -10.77 -9.30 -6.29
C PRO A 91 -9.50 -10.13 -6.48
N ALA A 92 -9.03 -10.75 -5.40
CA ALA A 92 -7.95 -11.75 -5.40
C ALA A 92 -8.02 -12.59 -4.11
N PRO A 93 -7.46 -13.79 -4.05
CA PRO A 93 -7.47 -14.64 -2.85
C PRO A 93 -6.43 -14.16 -1.83
N TYR A 94 -6.53 -12.92 -1.37
CA TYR A 94 -5.59 -12.34 -0.41
C TYR A 94 -5.49 -13.21 0.85
N THR A 95 -4.27 -13.38 1.37
CA THR A 95 -3.97 -14.22 2.54
C THR A 95 -3.46 -13.40 3.73
N ASP A 96 -2.81 -12.27 3.44
CA ASP A 96 -2.09 -11.46 4.42
C ASP A 96 -2.35 -9.98 4.23
N VAL A 97 -2.26 -9.24 5.34
CA VAL A 97 -2.26 -7.79 5.35
C VAL A 97 -1.08 -7.27 6.17
N GLY A 98 -0.28 -6.41 5.55
CA GLY A 98 0.82 -5.70 6.18
C GLY A 98 0.52 -4.21 6.33
N LEU A 99 0.80 -3.64 7.49
CA LEU A 99 0.62 -2.23 7.78
C LEU A 99 1.99 -1.55 7.93
N ASN A 100 2.13 -0.36 7.37
CA ASN A 100 3.30 0.49 7.57
C ASN A 100 2.83 1.87 8.01
N LEU A 101 3.23 2.31 9.21
CA LEU A 101 2.95 3.65 9.73
C LEU A 101 4.17 4.54 9.56
N TYR A 102 4.00 5.61 8.80
CA TYR A 102 4.96 6.70 8.60
C TYR A 102 4.53 7.84 9.51
N ARG A 103 5.31 8.09 10.57
CA ARG A 103 4.94 9.03 11.66
C ARG A 103 5.08 10.49 11.23
N ASP A 104 6.05 10.75 10.35
CA ASP A 104 6.37 12.08 9.85
C ASP A 104 7.14 12.00 8.50
N GLY A 105 7.69 13.13 8.06
CA GLY A 105 8.45 13.21 6.81
C GLY A 105 9.80 12.46 6.83
N ARG A 106 10.35 12.11 7.98
CA ARG A 106 11.60 11.35 8.10
C ARG A 106 11.38 9.86 7.86
N ASP A 107 10.18 9.36 8.16
CA ASP A 107 9.82 7.99 7.87
C ASP A 107 9.65 7.77 6.36
N SER A 108 10.18 6.66 5.87
CA SER A 108 10.31 6.37 4.44
C SER A 108 10.45 4.88 4.15
N VAL A 109 10.31 4.53 2.90
CA VAL A 109 10.79 3.26 2.35
C VAL A 109 11.58 3.54 1.07
N ALA A 110 12.79 2.98 0.99
CA ALA A 110 13.64 3.10 -0.20
C ALA A 110 12.96 2.45 -1.40
N MET A 111 13.41 2.81 -2.60
CA MET A 111 12.97 2.17 -3.83
C MET A 111 13.28 0.68 -3.76
N HIS A 112 12.26 -0.15 -3.99
CA HIS A 112 12.33 -1.61 -3.95
C HIS A 112 11.19 -2.20 -4.77
N HIS A 113 11.31 -3.46 -5.10
CA HIS A 113 10.19 -4.32 -5.51
C HIS A 113 9.88 -5.33 -4.40
N ASP A 114 8.65 -5.80 -4.33
CA ASP A 114 8.32 -6.87 -3.40
C ASP A 114 9.01 -8.17 -3.82
N LYS A 115 9.43 -8.97 -2.84
CA LYS A 115 10.16 -10.20 -3.10
C LYS A 115 9.25 -11.25 -3.75
N LEU A 116 9.45 -11.53 -5.03
CA LEU A 116 8.60 -12.43 -5.83
C LEU A 116 8.38 -13.80 -5.19
N HIS A 117 9.42 -14.37 -4.55
CA HIS A 117 9.30 -15.66 -3.88
C HIS A 117 8.35 -15.66 -2.65
N THR A 118 7.92 -14.47 -2.20
CA THR A 118 6.93 -14.31 -1.13
C THR A 118 5.54 -13.98 -1.65
N LEU A 119 5.35 -13.94 -2.96
CA LEU A 119 4.10 -13.61 -3.64
C LEU A 119 3.65 -14.78 -4.51
N LEU A 120 2.35 -14.98 -4.61
CA LEU A 120 1.76 -15.95 -5.49
C LEU A 120 1.29 -15.28 -6.80
N ALA A 121 1.90 -15.67 -7.93
CA ALA A 121 1.50 -15.20 -9.26
C ALA A 121 0.12 -15.79 -9.66
N PRO A 122 -0.65 -15.09 -10.48
CA PRO A 122 -0.47 -13.75 -11.03
C PRO A 122 -1.17 -12.65 -10.19
N HIS A 123 -1.36 -12.89 -8.90
CA HIS A 123 -2.22 -12.05 -8.06
C HIS A 123 -1.61 -10.66 -7.78
N PRO A 124 -2.45 -9.60 -7.80
CA PRO A 124 -1.99 -8.24 -7.55
C PRO A 124 -1.70 -7.98 -6.06
N ILE A 125 -0.89 -6.97 -5.81
CA ILE A 125 -0.74 -6.32 -4.51
C ILE A 125 -1.73 -5.17 -4.46
N ALA A 126 -2.53 -5.08 -3.38
CA ALA A 126 -3.44 -3.97 -3.13
C ALA A 126 -2.95 -3.12 -1.97
N LEU A 127 -2.67 -1.84 -2.21
CA LEU A 127 -2.21 -0.89 -1.21
C LEU A 127 -3.28 0.18 -0.98
N VAL A 128 -3.86 0.22 0.20
CA VAL A 128 -4.76 1.30 0.64
C VAL A 128 -3.95 2.32 1.43
N SER A 129 -4.12 3.62 1.12
CA SER A 129 -3.48 4.73 1.81
C SER A 129 -4.45 5.39 2.77
N LEU A 130 -4.05 5.58 4.03
CA LEU A 130 -4.84 6.22 5.09
C LEU A 130 -4.02 7.33 5.77
N GLY A 131 -4.70 8.31 6.36
CA GLY A 131 -4.06 9.45 7.01
C GLY A 131 -3.58 10.52 6.01
N ALA A 132 -2.46 11.19 6.27
CA ALA A 132 -1.98 12.26 5.41
C ALA A 132 -1.59 11.78 4.00
N PRO A 133 -1.79 12.59 2.94
CA PRO A 133 -1.30 12.24 1.63
C PRO A 133 0.23 12.16 1.60
N ARG A 134 0.77 11.24 0.85
CA ARG A 134 2.22 11.06 0.65
C ARG A 134 2.52 10.67 -0.79
N ARG A 135 3.56 11.27 -1.33
CA ARG A 135 4.09 10.88 -2.63
C ARG A 135 4.71 9.49 -2.57
N MET A 136 4.33 8.63 -3.51
CA MET A 136 5.03 7.41 -3.87
C MET A 136 5.71 7.59 -5.21
N ASN A 137 6.95 7.15 -5.31
CA ASN A 137 7.67 7.09 -6.57
C ASN A 137 7.59 5.66 -7.12
N LEU A 138 7.30 5.56 -8.42
CA LEU A 138 7.36 4.34 -9.22
C LEU A 138 8.45 4.53 -10.25
N ARG A 139 9.42 3.62 -10.35
CA ARG A 139 10.57 3.76 -11.25
C ARG A 139 10.79 2.48 -12.04
N ALA A 140 10.85 2.59 -13.36
CA ALA A 140 11.23 1.50 -14.22
C ALA A 140 12.66 1.03 -13.90
N THR A 141 12.87 -0.30 -13.85
CA THR A 141 14.18 -0.90 -13.55
C THR A 141 15.09 -0.96 -14.79
N ALA A 142 14.51 -0.83 -15.99
CA ALA A 142 15.22 -0.85 -17.26
C ALA A 142 14.84 0.35 -18.14
N GLY A 143 15.65 0.63 -19.14
CA GLY A 143 15.44 1.73 -20.10
C GLY A 143 15.77 3.10 -19.50
N ALA A 144 14.96 4.10 -19.79
CA ALA A 144 15.19 5.50 -19.39
C ALA A 144 15.04 5.77 -17.88
N HIS A 145 14.81 4.76 -17.04
CA HIS A 145 14.59 4.87 -15.57
C HIS A 145 13.61 5.98 -15.18
N ARG A 146 12.58 6.21 -16.01
CA ARG A 146 11.57 7.24 -15.77
C ARG A 146 10.89 7.00 -14.43
N THR A 147 10.81 8.03 -13.60
CA THR A 147 10.08 8.00 -12.33
C THR A 147 8.73 8.67 -12.48
N ILE A 148 7.68 7.95 -12.10
CA ILE A 148 6.31 8.45 -11.98
C ILE A 148 6.08 8.74 -10.50
N GLY A 149 5.65 9.96 -10.18
CA GLY A 149 5.23 10.31 -8.82
C GLY A 149 3.72 10.24 -8.71
N VAL A 150 3.23 9.49 -7.73
CA VAL A 150 1.81 9.37 -7.41
C VAL A 150 1.57 9.95 -6.03
N GLU A 151 0.65 10.91 -5.92
CA GLU A 151 0.19 11.39 -4.62
C GLU A 151 -0.89 10.45 -4.12
N LEU A 152 -0.57 9.67 -3.08
CA LEU A 152 -1.50 8.72 -2.49
C LEU A 152 -2.45 9.46 -1.53
N ALA A 153 -3.65 9.74 -1.98
CA ALA A 153 -4.69 10.39 -1.19
C ALA A 153 -5.22 9.50 -0.05
N PRO A 154 -5.74 10.07 1.04
CA PRO A 154 -6.46 9.31 2.06
C PRO A 154 -7.65 8.55 1.47
N GLY A 155 -7.78 7.26 1.79
CA GLY A 155 -8.84 6.40 1.27
C GLY A 155 -8.61 5.91 -0.17
N SER A 156 -7.44 6.19 -0.78
CA SER A 156 -7.10 5.72 -2.12
C SER A 156 -6.61 4.27 -2.14
N LEU A 157 -6.73 3.63 -3.31
CA LEU A 157 -6.20 2.28 -3.61
C LEU A 157 -5.18 2.37 -4.74
N LEU A 158 -4.01 1.78 -4.53
CA LEU A 158 -3.03 1.49 -5.56
C LEU A 158 -2.93 -0.02 -5.75
N ALA A 159 -3.18 -0.50 -6.96
CA ALA A 159 -2.93 -1.88 -7.35
C ALA A 159 -1.60 -1.98 -8.09
N MET A 160 -0.82 -2.99 -7.78
CA MET A 160 0.40 -3.34 -8.50
C MET A 160 0.31 -4.81 -8.92
N SER A 161 0.35 -5.09 -10.23
CA SER A 161 0.38 -6.46 -10.75
C SER A 161 1.60 -7.23 -10.23
N HIS A 162 1.55 -8.55 -10.26
CA HIS A 162 2.72 -9.37 -9.96
C HIS A 162 3.84 -9.09 -10.99
N ALA A 163 3.51 -9.00 -12.28
CA ALA A 163 4.45 -8.66 -13.36
C ALA A 163 5.15 -7.31 -13.15
N SER A 164 4.45 -6.32 -12.58
CA SER A 164 5.04 -5.00 -12.31
C SER A 164 6.21 -5.05 -11.32
N GLN A 165 6.30 -6.06 -10.46
CA GLN A 165 7.41 -6.26 -9.54
C GLN A 165 8.72 -6.67 -10.25
N LEU A 166 8.64 -7.12 -11.50
CA LEU A 166 9.81 -7.41 -12.34
C LEU A 166 10.34 -6.17 -13.07
N THR A 167 9.47 -5.19 -13.28
CA THR A 167 9.74 -4.06 -14.18
C THR A 167 9.84 -2.72 -13.48
N HIS A 168 9.30 -2.60 -12.25
CA HIS A 168 9.24 -1.34 -11.51
C HIS A 168 9.56 -1.53 -10.04
N GLU A 169 10.32 -0.59 -9.51
CA GLU A 169 10.49 -0.35 -8.09
C GLU A 169 9.50 0.72 -7.61
N HIS A 170 9.15 0.64 -6.34
CA HIS A 170 8.32 1.65 -5.68
C HIS A 170 8.90 2.04 -4.32
N GLY A 171 8.59 3.27 -3.87
CA GLY A 171 9.10 3.77 -2.60
C GLY A 171 8.42 5.05 -2.14
N ILE A 172 8.46 5.30 -0.83
CA ILE A 172 8.00 6.55 -0.19
C ILE A 172 9.24 7.35 0.20
N PRO A 173 9.54 8.47 -0.49
CA PRO A 173 10.72 9.26 -0.18
C PRO A 173 10.57 10.02 1.15
N LYS A 174 11.70 10.34 1.78
CA LYS A 174 11.74 11.32 2.86
C LYS A 174 11.31 12.69 2.34
N THR A 175 10.75 13.49 3.23
CA THR A 175 10.44 14.89 2.95
C THR A 175 10.81 15.77 4.14
N VAL A 176 11.31 16.96 3.85
CA VAL A 176 11.59 18.00 4.85
C VAL A 176 10.34 18.83 5.18
N ARG A 177 9.29 18.70 4.35
CA ARG A 177 8.01 19.38 4.63
C ARG A 177 7.36 18.73 5.84
N PRO A 178 6.79 19.50 6.77
CA PRO A 178 5.95 18.96 7.83
C PRO A 178 4.78 18.19 7.22
N VAL A 179 4.64 16.92 7.61
CA VAL A 179 3.52 16.06 7.19
C VAL A 179 2.99 15.31 8.41
N ALA A 180 1.67 15.16 8.46
CA ALA A 180 1.01 14.37 9.47
C ALA A 180 1.23 12.86 9.23
N PRO A 181 0.94 12.00 10.21
CA PRO A 181 1.08 10.55 10.07
C PRO A 181 0.26 9.99 8.91
N ARG A 182 0.85 9.01 8.24
CA ARG A 182 0.24 8.27 7.12
C ARG A 182 0.46 6.78 7.30
N MET A 183 -0.50 5.99 6.85
CA MET A 183 -0.42 4.53 6.86
C MET A 183 -0.62 3.96 5.46
N SER A 184 0.11 2.89 5.10
CA SER A 184 -0.30 1.97 4.04
C SER A 184 -0.76 0.66 4.63
N VAL A 185 -1.90 0.18 4.14
CA VAL A 185 -2.44 -1.15 4.44
C VAL A 185 -2.34 -1.96 3.15
N VAL A 186 -1.54 -3.03 3.16
CA VAL A 186 -1.12 -3.72 1.94
C VAL A 186 -1.53 -5.17 1.99
N PHE A 187 -2.46 -5.55 1.12
CA PHE A 187 -2.94 -6.93 0.97
C PHE A 187 -2.12 -7.67 -0.09
N ARG A 188 -1.79 -8.92 0.20
CA ARG A 188 -1.01 -9.80 -0.67
C ARG A 188 -1.57 -11.21 -0.69
N VAL A 189 -1.33 -11.92 -1.78
CA VAL A 189 -1.49 -13.36 -1.84
C VAL A 189 -0.11 -13.98 -1.65
N ARG A 190 0.06 -14.72 -0.57
CA ARG A 190 1.31 -15.42 -0.27
C ARG A 190 1.16 -16.92 -0.52
N PRO A 191 2.24 -17.63 -0.91
CA PRO A 191 2.22 -19.07 -0.94
C PRO A 191 1.96 -19.62 0.47
N PRO A 192 1.34 -20.81 0.59
CA PRO A 192 1.19 -21.49 1.87
C PRO A 192 2.54 -21.60 2.59
N SER A 193 2.54 -21.40 3.90
CA SER A 193 3.71 -21.70 4.71
C SER A 193 3.94 -23.22 4.66
N GLY A 194 5.06 -23.64 4.12
CA GLY A 194 5.49 -25.04 4.10
C GLY A 194 5.85 -25.55 5.49
#